data_a4312e00d67ad1a6a2779bf53a59430e
#
_entry.id   a4312e00d67ad1a6a2779bf53a59430e
#
_cell.length_a   1.000
_cell.length_b   1.000
_cell.length_c   1.000
_cell.angle_alpha   90.00
_cell.angle_beta   90.00
_cell.angle_gamma   90.00
#
_symmetry.space_group_name_H-M   'P 1'
#
loop_
_entity.id
_entity.type
_entity.pdbx_description
1 polymer ?
#
loop_
_entity_poly.entity_id
_entity_poly.type
_entity_poly.pdbx_seq_one_letter_code
_entity_poly.pdbx_strand_id
1 'polypeptide(L)'
;MYETLRKHIEKTVSLSDAEFAWVKSHFSIKKYKRHQFIIQEGETVGYSYFIVSGLTKLVHHDVSGKSHIIAFAMEDWWESDFFAYLTQTRATLSLECIEDTEVLCISLANYRKLCADLQKVEAFFLEKAHFGNIAAQRRILSLLTSNAKERYLQLLKQYPQLVQRVPKSLLAAYLGVSRETLSRFSN
;
A
#
# COMPACT_ATOMS: atom_id res chain seq x y z
N MET A 1 -15.24 -5.41 -7.51
CA MET A 1 -13.79 -5.60 -7.45
C MET A 1 -13.09 -5.31 -8.78
N TYR A 2 -13.30 -6.11 -9.83
CA TYR A 2 -12.59 -5.88 -11.10
C TYR A 2 -12.95 -4.54 -11.76
N GLU A 3 -14.20 -4.10 -11.61
CA GLU A 3 -14.62 -2.78 -12.10
C GLU A 3 -13.88 -1.62 -11.38
N THR A 4 -13.58 -1.79 -10.11
CA THR A 4 -12.74 -0.85 -9.35
C THR A 4 -11.33 -0.79 -9.94
N LEU A 5 -10.73 -1.95 -10.25
CA LEU A 5 -9.42 -2.02 -10.90
C LEU A 5 -9.46 -1.35 -12.29
N ARG A 6 -10.52 -1.61 -13.08
CA ARG A 6 -10.69 -0.98 -14.40
C ARG A 6 -10.69 0.54 -14.29
N LYS A 7 -11.56 1.08 -13.44
CA LYS A 7 -11.63 2.53 -13.19
C LYS A 7 -10.30 3.10 -12.70
N HIS A 8 -9.56 2.34 -11.89
CA HIS A 8 -8.26 2.77 -11.40
C HIS A 8 -7.21 2.84 -12.52
N ILE A 9 -7.17 1.84 -13.42
CA ILE A 9 -6.26 1.82 -14.58
C ILE A 9 -6.66 2.92 -15.57
N GLU A 10 -7.95 3.10 -15.81
CA GLU A 10 -8.48 4.07 -16.78
C GLU A 10 -8.31 5.54 -16.34
N LYS A 11 -7.86 5.81 -15.10
CA LYS A 11 -7.36 7.14 -14.70
C LYS A 11 -6.06 7.53 -15.43
N THR A 12 -5.31 6.55 -15.92
CA THR A 12 -4.00 6.74 -16.58
C THR A 12 -4.04 6.39 -18.06
N VAL A 13 -4.66 5.25 -18.43
CA VAL A 13 -4.69 4.71 -19.80
C VAL A 13 -6.06 4.13 -20.12
N SER A 14 -6.54 4.33 -21.34
CA SER A 14 -7.81 3.74 -21.79
C SER A 14 -7.62 2.28 -22.23
N LEU A 15 -8.52 1.40 -21.79
CA LEU A 15 -8.55 -0.02 -22.17
C LEU A 15 -9.83 -0.36 -22.93
N SER A 16 -9.72 -1.11 -24.03
CA SER A 16 -10.85 -1.79 -24.63
C SER A 16 -11.36 -2.92 -23.73
N ASP A 17 -12.57 -3.43 -23.99
CA ASP A 17 -13.12 -4.54 -23.22
C ASP A 17 -12.28 -5.81 -23.36
N ALA A 18 -11.71 -6.06 -24.54
CA ALA A 18 -10.81 -7.20 -24.77
C ALA A 18 -9.50 -7.05 -24.00
N GLU A 19 -8.87 -5.86 -24.00
CA GLU A 19 -7.67 -5.59 -23.21
C GLU A 19 -7.95 -5.72 -21.70
N PHE A 20 -9.09 -5.21 -21.24
CA PHE A 20 -9.45 -5.36 -19.83
C PHE A 20 -9.77 -6.82 -19.46
N ALA A 21 -10.42 -7.59 -20.32
CA ALA A 21 -10.62 -9.02 -20.08
C ALA A 21 -9.28 -9.76 -19.93
N TRP A 22 -8.28 -9.39 -20.74
CA TRP A 22 -6.92 -9.91 -20.63
C TRP A 22 -6.26 -9.49 -19.30
N VAL A 23 -6.30 -8.21 -18.94
CA VAL A 23 -5.80 -7.74 -17.64
C VAL A 23 -6.45 -8.53 -16.50
N LYS A 24 -7.78 -8.62 -16.49
CA LYS A 24 -8.55 -9.32 -15.45
C LYS A 24 -8.11 -10.77 -15.28
N SER A 25 -7.76 -11.48 -16.35
CA SER A 25 -7.37 -12.90 -16.30
C SER A 25 -6.06 -13.14 -15.55
N HIS A 26 -5.25 -12.10 -15.32
CA HIS A 26 -3.96 -12.17 -14.61
C HIS A 26 -4.06 -11.84 -13.12
N PHE A 27 -5.26 -11.48 -12.65
CA PHE A 27 -5.49 -11.15 -11.24
C PHE A 27 -6.32 -12.23 -10.55
N SER A 28 -6.05 -12.45 -9.28
CA SER A 28 -6.86 -13.25 -8.38
C SER A 28 -7.42 -12.40 -7.24
N ILE A 29 -8.56 -12.84 -6.68
CA ILE A 29 -9.22 -12.20 -5.56
C ILE A 29 -8.80 -12.89 -4.27
N LYS A 30 -8.44 -12.13 -3.25
CA LYS A 30 -8.29 -12.64 -1.88
C LYS A 30 -9.01 -11.72 -0.90
N LYS A 31 -9.44 -12.32 0.23
CA LYS A 31 -10.13 -11.63 1.32
C LYS A 31 -9.43 -11.97 2.63
N TYR A 32 -9.24 -10.97 3.45
CA TYR A 32 -8.58 -11.09 4.74
C TYR A 32 -9.43 -10.44 5.82
N LYS A 33 -9.43 -11.02 6.99
CA LYS A 33 -10.05 -10.43 8.16
C LYS A 33 -9.10 -9.46 8.84
N ARG A 34 -9.67 -8.53 9.56
CA ARG A 34 -8.93 -7.64 10.46
C ARG A 34 -7.91 -8.43 11.27
N HIS A 35 -6.70 -7.90 11.42
CA HIS A 35 -5.53 -8.49 12.09
C HIS A 35 -4.90 -9.70 11.39
N GLN A 36 -5.38 -10.13 10.23
CA GLN A 36 -4.66 -11.11 9.43
C GLN A 36 -3.49 -10.47 8.68
N PHE A 37 -2.44 -11.26 8.51
CA PHE A 37 -1.32 -10.90 7.66
C PHE A 37 -1.63 -11.27 6.20
N ILE A 38 -1.41 -10.30 5.30
CA ILE A 38 -1.38 -10.52 3.84
C ILE A 38 0.02 -10.98 3.44
N ILE A 39 1.05 -10.39 4.06
CA ILE A 39 2.47 -10.77 3.99
C ILE A 39 2.97 -10.84 5.42
N GLN A 40 3.70 -11.89 5.77
CA GLN A 40 4.37 -12.03 7.06
C GLN A 40 5.88 -12.02 6.84
N GLU A 41 6.60 -11.26 7.66
CA GLU A 41 8.07 -11.22 7.65
C GLU A 41 8.66 -12.63 7.71
N GLY A 42 9.69 -12.89 6.88
CA GLY A 42 10.32 -14.19 6.74
C GLY A 42 9.64 -15.15 5.76
N GLU A 43 8.41 -14.87 5.30
CA GLU A 43 7.70 -15.69 4.31
C GLU A 43 7.98 -15.24 2.87
N THR A 44 7.57 -16.05 1.90
CA THR A 44 7.70 -15.74 0.48
C THR A 44 6.64 -14.72 0.05
N VAL A 45 7.05 -13.68 -0.67
CA VAL A 45 6.13 -12.67 -1.23
C VAL A 45 5.71 -13.07 -2.64
N GLY A 46 4.54 -13.68 -2.76
CA GLY A 46 4.02 -14.18 -4.03
C GLY A 46 3.34 -13.14 -4.91
N TYR A 47 2.89 -12.00 -4.33
CA TYR A 47 2.00 -11.08 -5.03
C TYR A 47 2.27 -9.61 -4.65
N SER A 48 1.93 -8.72 -5.58
CA SER A 48 1.56 -7.34 -5.28
C SER A 48 0.04 -7.23 -5.17
N TYR A 49 -0.45 -6.33 -4.32
CA TYR A 49 -1.85 -6.26 -3.91
C TYR A 49 -2.45 -4.90 -4.21
N PHE A 50 -3.54 -4.89 -4.97
CA PHE A 50 -4.40 -3.72 -5.14
C PHE A 50 -5.53 -3.80 -4.11
N ILE A 51 -5.63 -2.79 -3.24
CA ILE A 51 -6.66 -2.75 -2.19
C ILE A 51 -7.98 -2.32 -2.83
N VAL A 52 -8.97 -3.22 -2.83
CA VAL A 52 -10.32 -2.96 -3.33
C VAL A 52 -11.19 -2.35 -2.25
N SER A 53 -11.09 -2.87 -1.04
CA SER A 53 -11.73 -2.33 0.17
C SER A 53 -10.92 -2.68 1.39
N GLY A 54 -10.95 -1.84 2.41
CA GLY A 54 -10.28 -2.05 3.69
C GLY A 54 -9.07 -1.14 3.89
N LEU A 55 -8.32 -1.44 4.93
CA LEU A 55 -7.17 -0.65 5.36
C LEU A 55 -6.07 -1.58 5.88
N THR A 56 -4.85 -1.37 5.41
CA THR A 56 -3.67 -2.15 5.79
C THR A 56 -2.55 -1.27 6.31
N LYS A 57 -1.60 -1.87 7.01
CA LYS A 57 -0.32 -1.26 7.40
C LYS A 57 0.83 -2.14 6.93
N LEU A 58 1.86 -1.53 6.39
CA LEU A 58 3.16 -2.14 6.13
C LEU A 58 4.08 -1.84 7.32
N VAL A 59 4.62 -2.88 7.96
CA VAL A 59 5.34 -2.75 9.22
C VAL A 59 6.65 -3.55 9.21
N HIS A 60 7.69 -2.97 9.80
CA HIS A 60 8.94 -3.64 10.13
C HIS A 60 9.01 -3.85 11.65
N HIS A 61 9.45 -5.03 12.08
CA HIS A 61 9.74 -5.31 13.48
C HIS A 61 11.26 -5.33 13.67
N ASP A 62 11.76 -4.47 14.54
CA ASP A 62 13.18 -4.46 14.84
C ASP A 62 13.56 -5.59 15.83
N VAL A 63 14.87 -5.79 16.04
CA VAL A 63 15.40 -6.85 16.92
C VAL A 63 14.92 -6.73 18.38
N SER A 64 14.43 -5.58 18.81
CA SER A 64 13.84 -5.38 20.14
C SER A 64 12.34 -5.73 20.19
N GLY A 65 11.74 -6.11 19.04
CA GLY A 65 10.31 -6.37 18.90
C GLY A 65 9.46 -5.10 18.73
N LYS A 66 10.07 -3.93 18.57
CA LYS A 66 9.35 -2.68 18.32
C LYS A 66 8.90 -2.62 16.87
N SER A 67 7.63 -2.24 16.67
CA SER A 67 7.03 -2.09 15.35
C SER A 67 7.25 -0.69 14.79
N HIS A 68 7.72 -0.62 13.55
CA HIS A 68 7.91 0.61 12.80
C HIS A 68 6.97 0.60 11.58
N ILE A 69 5.98 1.48 11.58
CA ILE A 69 5.02 1.56 10.46
C ILE A 69 5.66 2.32 9.31
N ILE A 70 5.84 1.62 8.18
CA ILE A 70 6.43 2.15 6.96
C ILE A 70 5.38 2.90 6.14
N ALA A 71 4.21 2.26 5.94
CA ALA A 71 3.12 2.81 5.15
C ALA A 71 1.76 2.33 5.66
N PHE A 72 0.70 3.02 5.26
CA PHE A 72 -0.67 2.53 5.24
C PHE A 72 -1.12 2.43 3.78
N ALA A 73 -2.02 1.50 3.49
CA ALA A 73 -2.69 1.44 2.21
C ALA A 73 -4.20 1.23 2.39
N MET A 74 -4.99 1.96 1.62
CA MET A 74 -6.44 1.91 1.60
C MET A 74 -6.94 1.71 0.16
N GLU A 75 -8.23 1.83 -0.09
CA GLU A 75 -8.84 1.65 -1.39
C GLU A 75 -8.11 2.43 -2.50
N ASP A 76 -8.01 1.82 -3.67
CA ASP A 76 -7.30 2.34 -4.86
C ASP A 76 -5.76 2.39 -4.72
N TRP A 77 -5.18 1.85 -3.65
CA TRP A 77 -3.74 1.82 -3.47
C TRP A 77 -3.16 0.43 -3.72
N TRP A 78 -1.88 0.43 -4.14
CA TRP A 78 -1.06 -0.76 -4.30
C TRP A 78 -0.12 -0.90 -3.11
N GLU A 79 0.01 -2.13 -2.58
CA GLU A 79 0.95 -2.39 -1.51
C GLU A 79 1.57 -3.79 -1.62
N SER A 80 2.82 -3.89 -1.21
CA SER A 80 3.58 -5.13 -1.06
C SER A 80 4.88 -4.85 -0.30
N ASP A 81 5.60 -5.87 0.15
CA ASP A 81 7.05 -5.75 0.28
C ASP A 81 7.64 -5.82 -1.14
N PHE A 82 7.74 -4.66 -1.80
CA PHE A 82 8.15 -4.58 -3.20
C PHE A 82 9.57 -5.06 -3.43
N PHE A 83 10.48 -4.93 -2.44
CA PHE A 83 11.82 -5.48 -2.55
C PHE A 83 11.76 -7.00 -2.64
N ALA A 84 11.11 -7.65 -1.69
CA ALA A 84 10.98 -9.11 -1.68
C ALA A 84 10.17 -9.63 -2.87
N TYR A 85 9.10 -8.93 -3.28
CA TYR A 85 8.30 -9.28 -4.46
C TYR A 85 9.10 -9.26 -5.75
N LEU A 86 9.90 -8.21 -6.00
CA LEU A 86 10.66 -8.06 -7.25
C LEU A 86 11.92 -8.92 -7.29
N THR A 87 12.59 -9.11 -6.15
CA THR A 87 13.81 -9.93 -6.03
C THR A 87 13.53 -11.40 -5.74
N GLN A 88 12.26 -11.75 -5.46
CA GLN A 88 11.83 -13.11 -5.10
C GLN A 88 12.56 -13.64 -3.86
N THR A 89 12.85 -12.76 -2.92
CA THR A 89 13.43 -13.09 -1.61
C THR A 89 12.36 -13.20 -0.54
N ARG A 90 12.75 -13.53 0.69
CA ARG A 90 11.84 -13.55 1.84
C ARG A 90 11.48 -12.14 2.26
N ALA A 91 10.25 -11.95 2.74
CA ALA A 91 9.74 -10.69 3.23
C ALA A 91 10.58 -10.14 4.39
N THR A 92 10.91 -8.87 4.31
CA THR A 92 11.53 -8.08 5.39
C THR A 92 10.52 -7.18 6.09
N LEU A 93 9.31 -7.10 5.54
CA LEU A 93 8.19 -6.34 6.04
C LEU A 93 6.96 -7.22 6.16
N SER A 94 6.08 -6.91 7.11
CA SER A 94 4.76 -7.53 7.21
C SER A 94 3.67 -6.58 6.71
N LEU A 95 2.72 -7.07 5.92
CA LEU A 95 1.51 -6.36 5.52
C LEU A 95 0.33 -6.92 6.29
N GLU A 96 -0.21 -6.14 7.23
CA GLU A 96 -1.28 -6.56 8.15
C GLU A 96 -2.55 -5.74 7.92
N CYS A 97 -3.70 -6.41 8.00
CA CYS A 97 -5.03 -5.79 7.88
C CYS A 97 -5.43 -5.06 9.16
N ILE A 98 -5.74 -3.77 9.04
CA ILE A 98 -6.34 -2.95 10.12
C ILE A 98 -7.87 -3.13 10.12
N GLU A 99 -8.45 -3.39 8.96
CA GLU A 99 -9.87 -3.66 8.73
C GLU A 99 -10.04 -4.94 7.92
N ASP A 100 -11.25 -5.48 7.82
CA ASP A 100 -11.57 -6.52 6.84
C ASP A 100 -11.21 -6.00 5.45
N THR A 101 -10.39 -6.74 4.70
CA THR A 101 -9.75 -6.23 3.48
C THR A 101 -9.98 -7.19 2.32
N GLU A 102 -10.39 -6.63 1.18
CA GLU A 102 -10.50 -7.35 -0.09
C GLU A 102 -9.45 -6.80 -1.08
N VAL A 103 -8.72 -7.70 -1.71
CA VAL A 103 -7.62 -7.34 -2.61
C VAL A 103 -7.69 -8.08 -3.94
N LEU A 104 -7.17 -7.44 -4.97
CA LEU A 104 -6.77 -8.10 -6.21
C LEU A 104 -5.26 -8.31 -6.20
N CYS A 105 -4.84 -9.55 -6.45
CA CYS A 105 -3.45 -9.98 -6.35
C CYS A 105 -2.89 -10.25 -7.74
N ILE A 106 -1.67 -9.78 -8.01
CA ILE A 106 -0.93 -10.10 -9.23
C ILE A 106 0.43 -10.71 -8.88
N SER A 107 0.73 -11.89 -9.43
CA SER A 107 2.05 -12.50 -9.30
C SER A 107 3.07 -11.76 -10.15
N LEU A 108 4.37 -11.89 -9.81
CA LEU A 108 5.44 -11.26 -10.60
C LEU A 108 5.47 -11.76 -12.04
N ALA A 109 5.19 -13.05 -12.27
CA ALA A 109 5.11 -13.63 -13.62
C ALA A 109 3.98 -12.97 -14.43
N ASN A 110 2.79 -12.84 -13.84
CA ASN A 110 1.64 -12.20 -14.48
C ASN A 110 1.86 -10.70 -14.69
N TYR A 111 2.48 -10.01 -13.72
CA TYR A 111 2.86 -8.61 -13.85
C TYR A 111 3.77 -8.39 -15.06
N ARG A 112 4.87 -9.18 -15.17
CA ARG A 112 5.81 -9.10 -16.29
C ARG A 112 5.15 -9.43 -17.62
N LYS A 113 4.28 -10.45 -17.64
CA LYS A 113 3.53 -10.83 -18.84
C LYS A 113 2.60 -9.72 -19.31
N LEU A 114 1.82 -9.12 -18.41
CA LEU A 114 0.93 -8.00 -18.76
C LEU A 114 1.69 -6.80 -19.30
N CYS A 115 2.84 -6.44 -18.70
CA CYS A 115 3.67 -5.34 -19.17
C CYS A 115 4.26 -5.63 -20.57
N ALA A 116 4.66 -6.88 -20.84
CA ALA A 116 5.16 -7.28 -22.14
C ALA A 116 4.07 -7.31 -23.24
N ASP A 117 2.87 -7.75 -22.88
CA ASP A 117 1.76 -7.92 -23.84
C ASP A 117 1.01 -6.59 -24.13
N LEU A 118 0.96 -5.67 -23.15
CA LEU A 118 0.19 -4.42 -23.23
C LEU A 118 1.02 -3.23 -22.74
N GLN A 119 1.63 -2.49 -23.66
CA GLN A 119 2.40 -1.28 -23.37
C GLN A 119 1.63 -0.26 -22.53
N LYS A 120 0.31 -0.16 -22.71
CA LYS A 120 -0.56 0.69 -21.87
C LYS A 120 -0.52 0.31 -20.40
N VAL A 121 -0.50 -1.00 -20.11
CA VAL A 121 -0.44 -1.51 -18.73
C VAL A 121 0.95 -1.29 -18.13
N GLU A 122 2.01 -1.44 -18.92
CA GLU A 122 3.36 -1.07 -18.52
C GLU A 122 3.44 0.43 -18.14
N ALA A 123 2.91 1.32 -19.01
CA ALA A 123 2.86 2.76 -18.73
C ALA A 123 2.09 3.07 -17.45
N PHE A 124 0.95 2.39 -17.22
CA PHE A 124 0.19 2.51 -15.97
C PHE A 124 1.03 2.13 -14.75
N PHE A 125 1.68 0.97 -14.76
CA PHE A 125 2.49 0.52 -13.61
C PHE A 125 3.71 1.40 -13.39
N LEU A 126 4.35 1.88 -14.46
CA LEU A 126 5.46 2.83 -14.37
C LEU A 126 5.01 4.15 -13.69
N GLU A 127 3.85 4.67 -14.05
CA GLU A 127 3.28 5.85 -13.40
C GLU A 127 3.03 5.58 -11.90
N LYS A 128 2.45 4.43 -11.54
CA LYS A 128 2.22 4.09 -10.13
C LYS A 128 3.52 3.94 -9.35
N ALA A 129 4.55 3.35 -9.95
CA ALA A 129 5.88 3.26 -9.33
C ALA A 129 6.49 4.64 -9.08
N HIS A 130 6.38 5.57 -10.04
CA HIS A 130 6.83 6.96 -9.87
C HIS A 130 6.09 7.67 -8.74
N PHE A 131 4.75 7.57 -8.67
CA PHE A 131 3.99 8.18 -7.58
C PHE A 131 4.32 7.56 -6.22
N GLY A 132 4.55 6.26 -6.16
CA GLY A 132 5.03 5.57 -4.96
C GLY A 132 6.39 6.12 -4.49
N ASN A 133 7.34 6.28 -5.41
CA ASN A 133 8.65 6.87 -5.12
C ASN A 133 8.52 8.32 -4.64
N ILE A 134 7.71 9.14 -5.28
CA ILE A 134 7.45 10.54 -4.86
C ILE A 134 6.85 10.56 -3.44
N ALA A 135 5.91 9.68 -3.13
CA ALA A 135 5.31 9.60 -1.80
C ALA A 135 6.35 9.21 -0.74
N ALA A 136 7.23 8.24 -1.04
CA ALA A 136 8.33 7.84 -0.16
C ALA A 136 9.33 8.98 0.07
N GLN A 137 9.74 9.70 -0.98
CA GLN A 137 10.63 10.86 -0.87
C GLN A 137 10.01 11.97 -0.01
N ARG A 138 8.74 12.29 -0.22
CA ARG A 138 8.02 13.29 0.59
C ARG A 138 7.94 12.87 2.07
N ARG A 139 7.73 11.58 2.33
CA ARG A 139 7.74 11.06 3.70
C ARG A 139 9.11 11.20 4.36
N ILE A 140 10.18 10.81 3.67
CA ILE A 140 11.55 10.97 4.16
C ILE A 140 11.83 12.45 4.46
N LEU A 141 11.52 13.34 3.51
CA LEU A 141 11.72 14.78 3.70
C LEU A 141 10.95 15.29 4.92
N SER A 142 9.68 14.91 5.06
CA SER A 142 8.84 15.30 6.20
C SER A 142 9.41 14.80 7.54
N LEU A 143 9.95 13.59 7.59
CA LEU A 143 10.62 13.05 8.79
C LEU A 143 11.89 13.83 9.16
N LEU A 144 12.64 14.31 8.17
CA LEU A 144 13.89 15.04 8.37
C LEU A 144 13.68 16.53 8.71
N THR A 145 12.63 17.16 8.18
CA THR A 145 12.48 18.63 8.21
C THR A 145 11.29 19.14 9.01
N SER A 146 10.30 18.29 9.31
CA SER A 146 9.07 18.70 9.99
C SER A 146 8.98 18.14 11.40
N ASN A 147 8.41 18.92 12.32
CA ASN A 147 8.05 18.41 13.64
C ASN A 147 6.78 17.53 13.59
N ALA A 148 6.47 16.83 14.67
CA ALA A 148 5.37 15.86 14.70
C ALA A 148 3.99 16.47 14.45
N LYS A 149 3.75 17.70 14.91
CA LYS A 149 2.48 18.42 14.68
C LYS A 149 2.33 18.76 13.20
N GLU A 150 3.39 19.24 12.57
CA GLU A 150 3.41 19.56 11.14
C GLU A 150 3.17 18.29 10.30
N ARG A 151 3.84 17.18 10.64
CA ARG A 151 3.60 15.88 9.96
C ARG A 151 2.15 15.41 10.09
N TYR A 152 1.55 15.57 11.26
CA TYR A 152 0.14 15.24 11.47
C TYR A 152 -0.78 16.12 10.62
N LEU A 153 -0.56 17.44 10.58
CA LEU A 153 -1.37 18.36 9.79
C LEU A 153 -1.22 18.11 8.27
N GLN A 154 -0.02 17.80 7.81
CA GLN A 154 0.24 17.39 6.43
C GLN A 154 -0.53 16.12 6.08
N LEU A 155 -0.47 15.10 6.93
CA LEU A 155 -1.18 13.83 6.74
C LEU A 155 -2.70 14.03 6.74
N LEU A 156 -3.23 14.82 7.68
CA LEU A 156 -4.65 15.13 7.77
C LEU A 156 -5.15 15.90 6.53
N LYS A 157 -4.35 16.84 6.02
CA LYS A 157 -4.69 17.59 4.81
C LYS A 157 -4.69 16.70 3.56
N GLN A 158 -3.72 15.78 3.47
CA GLN A 158 -3.54 14.95 2.28
C GLN A 158 -4.46 13.73 2.27
N TYR A 159 -4.69 13.10 3.44
CA TYR A 159 -5.45 11.86 3.59
C TYR A 159 -6.39 11.90 4.80
N PRO A 160 -7.41 12.76 4.80
CA PRO A 160 -8.32 12.91 5.94
C PRO A 160 -9.04 11.61 6.29
N GLN A 161 -9.45 10.82 5.29
CA GLN A 161 -10.11 9.51 5.50
C GLN A 161 -9.17 8.51 6.19
N LEU A 162 -7.89 8.48 5.84
CA LEU A 162 -6.90 7.63 6.48
C LEU A 162 -6.79 7.97 7.97
N VAL A 163 -6.66 9.26 8.29
CA VAL A 163 -6.51 9.73 9.68
C VAL A 163 -7.73 9.38 10.53
N GLN A 164 -8.94 9.40 9.96
CA GLN A 164 -10.18 9.02 10.66
C GLN A 164 -10.27 7.51 10.94
N ARG A 165 -9.73 6.66 10.06
CA ARG A 165 -9.84 5.19 10.14
C ARG A 165 -8.71 4.54 10.93
N VAL A 166 -7.50 5.12 10.88
CA VAL A 166 -6.33 4.56 11.57
C VAL A 166 -6.44 4.76 13.08
N PRO A 167 -6.30 3.72 13.90
CA PRO A 167 -6.23 3.85 15.36
C PRO A 167 -5.14 4.85 15.80
N LYS A 168 -5.44 5.71 16.77
CA LYS A 168 -4.51 6.77 17.24
C LYS A 168 -3.14 6.23 17.65
N SER A 169 -3.05 5.02 18.20
CA SER A 169 -1.77 4.39 18.56
C SER A 169 -0.91 4.08 17.33
N LEU A 170 -1.51 3.56 16.26
CA LEU A 170 -0.81 3.28 15.01
C LEU A 170 -0.42 4.59 14.29
N LEU A 171 -1.31 5.59 14.35
CA LEU A 171 -1.01 6.90 13.78
C LEU A 171 0.16 7.58 14.50
N ALA A 172 0.21 7.50 15.83
CA ALA A 172 1.34 8.00 16.63
C ALA A 172 2.65 7.29 16.28
N ALA A 173 2.63 5.95 16.17
CA ALA A 173 3.79 5.17 15.73
C ALA A 173 4.26 5.57 14.32
N TYR A 174 3.32 5.77 13.37
CA TYR A 174 3.63 6.24 12.02
C TYR A 174 4.26 7.63 11.99
N LEU A 175 3.82 8.53 12.88
CA LEU A 175 4.36 9.89 13.01
C LEU A 175 5.63 9.97 13.86
N GLY A 176 6.06 8.85 14.46
CA GLY A 176 7.27 8.80 15.29
C GLY A 176 7.13 9.49 16.65
N VAL A 177 5.92 9.43 17.24
CA VAL A 177 5.64 10.05 18.56
C VAL A 177 4.85 9.10 19.45
N SER A 178 4.74 9.47 20.76
CA SER A 178 3.84 8.76 21.66
C SER A 178 2.38 9.10 21.39
N ARG A 179 1.47 8.22 21.82
CA ARG A 179 0.01 8.46 21.74
C ARG A 179 -0.42 9.72 22.50
N GLU A 180 0.20 10.00 23.65
CA GLU A 180 -0.05 11.18 24.46
C GLU A 180 0.36 12.46 23.73
N THR A 181 1.51 12.44 23.06
CA THR A 181 1.98 13.56 22.23
C THR A 181 1.02 13.82 21.07
N LEU A 182 0.57 12.77 20.36
CA LEU A 182 -0.43 12.92 19.29
C LEU A 182 -1.73 13.52 19.82
N SER A 183 -2.24 13.06 20.97
CA SER A 183 -3.48 13.54 21.55
C SER A 183 -3.48 15.04 21.88
N ARG A 184 -2.32 15.62 22.19
CA ARG A 184 -2.21 17.07 22.51
C ARG A 184 -2.43 17.99 21.30
N PHE A 185 -2.27 17.52 20.09
CA PHE A 185 -2.44 18.35 18.89
C PHE A 185 -3.46 17.78 17.88
N SER A 186 -4.12 16.68 18.22
CA SER A 186 -5.21 16.09 17.44
C SER A 186 -6.61 16.38 18.01
N ASN A 187 -6.68 17.23 19.06
CA ASN A 187 -7.93 17.74 19.64
C ASN A 187 -8.29 19.08 19.01
#